data_d1de28235e3e41460049757902ea254a
#
_entry.id   d1de28235e3e41460049757902ea254a
#
_cell.length_a   1.000
_cell.length_b   1.000
_cell.length_c   1.000
_cell.angle_alpha   90.00
_cell.angle_beta   90.00
_cell.angle_gamma   90.00
#
_symmetry.space_group_name_H-M   'P 1'
#
loop_
_entity.id
_entity.type
_entity.pdbx_description
1 polymer ?
#
loop_
_entity_poly.entity_id
_entity_poly.type
_entity_poly.pdbx_seq_one_letter_code
_entity_poly.pdbx_strand_id
1 'polypeptide(L)'
;MTKPSLRLLVLGPGKTGSLVAAVAHERGHQVRIIDVDVNPDGAWLTPENLRDFDVVIDFTSPEAVLANIEACVRAKRAMVVGTTGWYSELARIRNAVEQAETGFVFAANFSYGVNLFFQIMKAAAPALTHGYSGHITEIHHIHKKDAPSGTAIALQLIMQRTAGVNVDISSEREGEVTGTHTLELDAAGDRIVLTHEAKSRRTFAEGAVLAAEWIVGKTGFYDFKDIFGQL
;
A
#
# COMPACT_ATOMS: atom_id res chain seq x y z
N MET A 1 -20.88 -13.18 -11.05
CA MET A 1 -20.43 -14.34 -10.23
C MET A 1 -19.95 -13.79 -8.91
N THR A 2 -20.50 -14.25 -7.78
CA THR A 2 -20.03 -13.90 -6.44
C THR A 2 -18.65 -14.51 -6.25
N LYS A 3 -17.64 -13.70 -5.88
CA LYS A 3 -16.31 -14.24 -5.50
C LYS A 3 -16.45 -15.19 -4.32
N PRO A 4 -15.66 -16.28 -4.23
CA PRO A 4 -15.72 -17.20 -3.10
C PRO A 4 -15.34 -16.48 -1.80
N SER A 5 -16.01 -16.82 -0.71
CA SER A 5 -15.66 -16.32 0.63
C SER A 5 -14.29 -16.86 1.04
N LEU A 6 -13.38 -15.96 1.40
CA LEU A 6 -12.04 -16.29 1.88
C LEU A 6 -11.98 -16.30 3.40
N ARG A 7 -11.03 -17.05 3.95
CA ARG A 7 -10.65 -17.02 5.37
C ARG A 7 -9.37 -16.19 5.50
N LEU A 8 -9.50 -15.01 6.04
CA LEU A 8 -8.43 -14.02 6.14
C LEU A 8 -7.92 -13.90 7.58
N LEU A 9 -6.62 -13.90 7.75
CA LEU A 9 -5.97 -13.56 9.01
C LEU A 9 -5.39 -12.15 8.91
N VAL A 10 -5.83 -11.24 9.78
CA VAL A 10 -5.29 -9.89 9.86
C VAL A 10 -4.36 -9.79 11.06
N LEU A 11 -3.13 -9.35 10.83
CA LEU A 11 -2.13 -9.09 11.85
C LEU A 11 -2.10 -7.59 12.15
N GLY A 12 -2.27 -7.24 13.43
CA GLY A 12 -2.29 -5.87 13.94
C GLY A 12 -3.70 -5.25 13.96
N PRO A 13 -4.30 -5.08 15.15
CA PRO A 13 -5.63 -4.48 15.35
C PRO A 13 -5.60 -2.95 15.35
N GLY A 14 -4.54 -2.33 14.81
CA GLY A 14 -4.41 -0.89 14.71
C GLY A 14 -5.46 -0.24 13.79
N LYS A 15 -5.37 1.08 13.59
CA LYS A 15 -6.35 1.86 12.80
C LYS A 15 -6.61 1.27 11.40
N THR A 16 -5.57 0.81 10.71
CA THR A 16 -5.72 0.26 9.35
C THR A 16 -6.13 -1.21 9.37
N GLY A 17 -5.52 -2.04 10.21
CA GLY A 17 -5.87 -3.47 10.29
C GLY A 17 -7.33 -3.71 10.71
N SER A 18 -7.86 -2.92 11.65
CA SER A 18 -9.28 -2.98 12.01
C SER A 18 -10.20 -2.61 10.84
N LEU A 19 -9.81 -1.62 10.02
CA LEU A 19 -10.55 -1.28 8.80
C LEU A 19 -10.46 -2.37 7.74
N VAL A 20 -9.31 -3.02 7.59
CA VAL A 20 -9.14 -4.18 6.69
C VAL A 20 -10.10 -5.30 7.09
N ALA A 21 -10.18 -5.62 8.37
CA ALA A 21 -11.11 -6.65 8.86
C ALA A 21 -12.58 -6.27 8.61
N ALA A 22 -12.96 -5.02 8.85
CA ALA A 22 -14.31 -4.53 8.59
C ALA A 22 -14.67 -4.62 7.10
N VAL A 23 -13.80 -4.12 6.22
CA VAL A 23 -13.99 -4.18 4.76
C VAL A 23 -14.07 -5.63 4.27
N ALA A 24 -13.20 -6.49 4.75
CA ALA A 24 -13.21 -7.90 4.38
C ALA A 24 -14.51 -8.59 4.80
N HIS A 25 -15.02 -8.31 6.00
CA HIS A 25 -16.29 -8.81 6.46
C HIS A 25 -17.47 -8.30 5.61
N GLU A 26 -17.50 -7.00 5.29
CA GLU A 26 -18.52 -6.41 4.40
C GLU A 26 -18.52 -7.05 3.00
N ARG A 27 -17.35 -7.51 2.54
CA ARG A 27 -17.19 -8.23 1.26
C ARG A 27 -17.54 -9.72 1.34
N GLY A 28 -17.96 -10.20 2.52
CA GLY A 28 -18.41 -11.59 2.75
C GLY A 28 -17.30 -12.58 3.09
N HIS A 29 -16.11 -12.10 3.47
CA HIS A 29 -15.01 -12.94 3.93
C HIS A 29 -15.13 -13.27 5.43
N GLN A 30 -14.55 -14.40 5.83
CA GLN A 30 -14.35 -14.75 7.24
C GLN A 30 -13.02 -14.15 7.71
N VAL A 31 -13.03 -13.42 8.81
CA VAL A 31 -11.86 -12.68 9.26
C VAL A 31 -11.54 -13.01 10.72
N ARG A 32 -10.27 -13.27 10.99
CA ARG A 32 -9.70 -13.29 12.33
C ARG A 32 -8.63 -12.21 12.44
N ILE A 33 -8.65 -11.47 13.53
CA ILE A 33 -7.58 -10.49 13.85
C ILE A 33 -6.77 -11.06 15.01
N ILE A 34 -5.46 -10.93 14.94
CA ILE A 34 -4.56 -11.22 16.07
C ILE A 34 -3.59 -10.06 16.29
N ASP A 35 -3.25 -9.84 17.55
CA ASP A 35 -2.33 -8.81 18.01
C ASP A 35 -0.97 -9.40 18.42
N VAL A 36 -0.01 -8.54 18.69
CA VAL A 36 1.34 -8.88 19.14
C VAL A 36 1.33 -9.75 20.40
N ASP A 37 0.38 -9.56 21.32
CA ASP A 37 0.24 -10.37 22.54
C ASP A 37 -0.03 -11.85 22.23
N VAL A 38 -0.71 -12.14 21.12
CA VAL A 38 -1.00 -13.50 20.64
C VAL A 38 0.12 -14.01 19.72
N ASN A 39 0.78 -13.12 19.01
CA ASN A 39 1.79 -13.44 18.00
C ASN A 39 3.12 -12.72 18.26
N PRO A 40 3.77 -12.92 19.41
CA PRO A 40 5.10 -12.34 19.63
C PRO A 40 6.09 -12.95 18.63
N ASP A 41 6.83 -12.09 17.92
CA ASP A 41 7.86 -12.47 16.94
C ASP A 41 7.42 -13.54 15.90
N GLY A 42 6.14 -13.52 15.52
CA GLY A 42 5.60 -14.48 14.55
C GLY A 42 5.37 -15.89 15.10
N ALA A 43 5.50 -16.11 16.40
CA ALA A 43 5.46 -17.43 17.01
C ALA A 43 4.13 -18.18 16.84
N TRP A 44 3.02 -17.45 16.75
CA TRP A 44 1.71 -18.05 16.49
C TRP A 44 1.52 -18.51 15.04
N LEU A 45 2.29 -17.96 14.10
CA LEU A 45 2.15 -18.23 12.66
C LEU A 45 2.79 -19.56 12.25
N THR A 46 2.39 -20.64 12.87
CA THR A 46 2.83 -22.00 12.52
C THR A 46 2.04 -22.54 11.32
N PRO A 47 2.57 -23.54 10.57
CA PRO A 47 1.83 -24.17 9.49
C PRO A 47 0.47 -24.73 9.94
N GLU A 48 0.39 -25.21 11.18
CA GLU A 48 -0.84 -25.70 11.80
C GLU A 48 -1.89 -24.62 11.96
N ASN A 49 -1.51 -23.49 12.57
CA ASN A 49 -2.41 -22.36 12.80
C ASN A 49 -2.83 -21.67 11.50
N LEU A 50 -1.94 -21.67 10.51
CA LEU A 50 -2.19 -21.02 9.22
C LEU A 50 -2.97 -21.88 8.21
N ARG A 51 -3.11 -23.21 8.44
CA ARG A 51 -3.77 -24.11 7.48
C ARG A 51 -5.20 -23.69 7.13
N ASP A 52 -5.88 -23.05 8.07
CA ASP A 52 -7.29 -22.68 7.92
C ASP A 52 -7.50 -21.30 7.30
N PHE A 53 -6.44 -20.57 6.98
CA PHE A 53 -6.53 -19.25 6.35
C PHE A 53 -6.05 -19.32 4.90
N ASP A 54 -6.71 -18.59 4.02
CA ASP A 54 -6.34 -18.49 2.62
C ASP A 54 -5.24 -17.44 2.40
N VAL A 55 -5.33 -16.31 3.09
CA VAL A 55 -4.36 -15.20 3.02
C VAL A 55 -4.14 -14.56 4.38
N VAL A 56 -2.90 -14.15 4.66
CA VAL A 56 -2.52 -13.33 5.81
C VAL A 56 -2.34 -11.88 5.34
N ILE A 57 -2.91 -10.90 6.07
CA ILE A 57 -2.77 -9.47 5.78
C ILE A 57 -2.09 -8.81 6.98
N ASP A 58 -0.94 -8.18 6.74
CA ASP A 58 -0.11 -7.57 7.80
C ASP A 58 -0.17 -6.04 7.78
N PHE A 59 -0.64 -5.46 8.88
CA PHE A 59 -0.58 -4.05 9.22
C PHE A 59 -0.07 -3.87 10.66
N THR A 60 1.09 -4.42 10.94
CA THR A 60 1.74 -4.41 12.26
C THR A 60 2.74 -3.24 12.39
N SER A 61 3.95 -3.54 12.79
CA SER A 61 5.05 -2.57 12.95
C SER A 61 6.30 -3.01 12.20
N PRO A 62 7.27 -2.09 11.93
CA PRO A 62 8.52 -2.42 11.29
C PRO A 62 9.32 -3.51 12.01
N GLU A 63 9.20 -3.58 13.35
CA GLU A 63 9.91 -4.55 14.20
C GLU A 63 9.33 -5.96 14.05
N ALA A 64 8.01 -6.08 13.86
CA ALA A 64 7.32 -7.38 13.83
C ALA A 64 7.21 -7.98 12.42
N VAL A 65 7.14 -7.14 11.38
CA VAL A 65 6.75 -7.54 10.03
C VAL A 65 7.68 -8.59 9.42
N LEU A 66 9.00 -8.51 9.64
CA LEU A 66 9.94 -9.47 9.07
C LEU A 66 9.74 -10.89 9.62
N ALA A 67 9.53 -11.01 10.93
CA ALA A 67 9.23 -12.29 11.57
C ALA A 67 7.91 -12.89 11.04
N ASN A 68 6.89 -12.06 10.87
CA ASN A 68 5.60 -12.45 10.30
C ASN A 68 5.76 -12.93 8.85
N ILE A 69 6.49 -12.20 8.01
CA ILE A 69 6.76 -12.59 6.61
C ILE A 69 7.46 -13.94 6.57
N GLU A 70 8.54 -14.12 7.33
CA GLU A 70 9.31 -15.36 7.34
C GLU A 70 8.47 -16.55 7.80
N ALA A 71 7.61 -16.36 8.81
CA ALA A 71 6.70 -17.41 9.29
C ALA A 71 5.67 -17.80 8.21
N CYS A 72 5.06 -16.83 7.54
CA CYS A 72 4.11 -17.09 6.45
C CYS A 72 4.77 -17.78 5.24
N VAL A 73 5.98 -17.35 4.86
CA VAL A 73 6.74 -17.98 3.77
C VAL A 73 7.10 -19.42 4.11
N ARG A 74 7.58 -19.70 5.33
CA ARG A 74 7.84 -21.08 5.79
C ARG A 74 6.58 -21.96 5.75
N ALA A 75 5.43 -21.39 6.08
CA ALA A 75 4.14 -22.07 6.03
C ALA A 75 3.53 -22.13 4.63
N LYS A 76 4.20 -21.61 3.61
CA LYS A 76 3.71 -21.46 2.22
C LYS A 76 2.34 -20.79 2.16
N ARG A 77 2.12 -19.78 3.01
CA ARG A 77 0.85 -19.04 3.07
C ARG A 77 0.95 -17.73 2.33
N ALA A 78 -0.01 -17.48 1.43
CA ALA A 78 -0.09 -16.22 0.70
C ALA A 78 -0.22 -15.03 1.67
N MET A 79 0.45 -13.92 1.37
CA MET A 79 0.52 -12.77 2.26
C MET A 79 0.37 -11.45 1.53
N VAL A 80 -0.31 -10.49 2.19
CA VAL A 80 -0.41 -9.09 1.79
C VAL A 80 0.19 -8.23 2.89
N VAL A 81 1.18 -7.38 2.57
CA VAL A 81 1.94 -6.61 3.56
C VAL A 81 1.81 -5.12 3.32
N GLY A 82 1.12 -4.44 4.24
CA GLY A 82 0.99 -2.98 4.27
C GLY A 82 1.92 -2.30 5.28
N THR A 83 2.54 -3.07 6.16
CA THR A 83 3.57 -2.55 7.05
C THR A 83 4.80 -2.13 6.26
N THR A 84 5.37 -0.98 6.58
CA THR A 84 6.57 -0.40 5.95
C THR A 84 7.80 -0.57 6.85
N GLY A 85 8.97 -0.12 6.37
CA GLY A 85 10.22 -0.13 7.17
C GLY A 85 11.08 -1.38 7.02
N TRP A 86 10.69 -2.34 6.15
CA TRP A 86 11.45 -3.58 5.91
C TRP A 86 12.08 -3.66 4.50
N TYR A 87 11.97 -2.61 3.71
CA TYR A 87 12.35 -2.64 2.27
C TYR A 87 13.85 -2.82 2.00
N SER A 88 14.71 -2.64 2.99
CA SER A 88 16.12 -3.07 2.92
C SER A 88 16.27 -4.57 2.67
N GLU A 89 15.29 -5.38 3.07
CA GLU A 89 15.25 -6.83 2.95
C GLU A 89 14.51 -7.34 1.69
N LEU A 90 14.06 -6.43 0.81
CA LEU A 90 13.25 -6.79 -0.37
C LEU A 90 13.83 -7.92 -1.21
N ALA A 91 15.14 -7.88 -1.50
CA ALA A 91 15.79 -8.89 -2.33
C ALA A 91 15.79 -10.27 -1.65
N ARG A 92 16.06 -10.30 -0.34
CA ARG A 92 16.08 -11.53 0.48
C ARG A 92 14.69 -12.14 0.56
N ILE A 93 13.67 -11.32 0.86
CA ILE A 93 12.29 -11.79 0.97
C ILE A 93 11.75 -12.25 -0.39
N ARG A 94 12.05 -11.55 -1.49
CA ARG A 94 11.70 -12.00 -2.83
C ARG A 94 12.22 -13.41 -3.10
N ASN A 95 13.50 -13.65 -2.87
CA ASN A 95 14.10 -14.95 -3.08
C ASN A 95 13.43 -16.05 -2.22
N ALA A 96 13.13 -15.75 -0.96
CA ALA A 96 12.45 -16.69 -0.07
C ALA A 96 11.02 -17.02 -0.54
N VAL A 97 10.25 -16.01 -0.99
CA VAL A 97 8.90 -16.18 -1.55
C VAL A 97 8.92 -17.04 -2.82
N GLU A 98 9.85 -16.76 -3.73
CA GLU A 98 10.01 -17.50 -4.99
C GLU A 98 10.40 -18.97 -4.73
N GLN A 99 11.35 -19.22 -3.82
CA GLN A 99 11.75 -20.59 -3.42
C GLN A 99 10.62 -21.36 -2.73
N ALA A 100 9.80 -20.67 -1.93
CA ALA A 100 8.66 -21.28 -1.26
C ALA A 100 7.47 -21.51 -2.20
N GLU A 101 7.49 -20.96 -3.42
CA GLU A 101 6.38 -20.98 -4.39
C GLU A 101 5.06 -20.48 -3.76
N THR A 102 5.13 -19.39 -2.98
CA THR A 102 3.96 -18.76 -2.35
C THR A 102 3.65 -17.40 -2.97
N GLY A 103 2.44 -16.89 -2.74
CA GLY A 103 2.01 -15.58 -3.22
C GLY A 103 2.32 -14.48 -2.21
N PHE A 104 2.86 -13.36 -2.67
CA PHE A 104 3.20 -12.22 -1.82
C PHE A 104 2.90 -10.90 -2.52
N VAL A 105 2.10 -10.04 -1.88
CA VAL A 105 1.84 -8.67 -2.34
C VAL A 105 2.27 -7.70 -1.26
N PHE A 106 2.99 -6.65 -1.63
CA PHE A 106 3.33 -5.57 -0.71
C PHE A 106 3.03 -4.20 -1.31
N ALA A 107 2.85 -3.20 -0.47
CA ALA A 107 2.77 -1.81 -0.90
C ALA A 107 3.11 -0.85 0.24
N ALA A 108 3.74 0.28 -0.10
CA ALA A 108 3.78 1.44 0.79
C ALA A 108 2.40 2.13 0.86
N ASN A 109 1.56 1.94 -0.16
CA ASN A 109 0.22 2.52 -0.24
C ASN A 109 -0.72 1.61 -1.05
N PHE A 110 -1.73 1.04 -0.41
CA PHE A 110 -2.74 0.19 -1.03
C PHE A 110 -3.93 0.97 -1.65
N SER A 111 -3.96 2.30 -1.58
CA SER A 111 -5.05 3.05 -2.21
C SER A 111 -5.03 2.86 -3.74
N TYR A 112 -6.12 2.33 -4.29
CA TYR A 112 -6.33 2.27 -5.73
C TYR A 112 -6.24 3.68 -6.35
N GLY A 113 -6.89 4.67 -5.71
CA GLY A 113 -6.88 6.06 -6.17
C GLY A 113 -5.49 6.68 -6.21
N VAL A 114 -4.65 6.44 -5.20
CA VAL A 114 -3.24 6.92 -5.18
C VAL A 114 -2.44 6.26 -6.30
N ASN A 115 -2.58 4.96 -6.51
CA ASN A 115 -1.84 4.26 -7.57
C ASN A 115 -2.31 4.69 -8.97
N LEU A 116 -3.61 4.92 -9.17
CA LEU A 116 -4.13 5.54 -10.39
C LEU A 116 -3.59 6.96 -10.56
N PHE A 117 -3.54 7.75 -9.49
CA PHE A 117 -3.00 9.10 -9.51
C PHE A 117 -1.52 9.11 -9.92
N PHE A 118 -0.70 8.15 -9.46
CA PHE A 118 0.67 7.99 -9.93
C PHE A 118 0.76 7.76 -11.46
N GLN A 119 -0.16 7.00 -12.05
CA GLN A 119 -0.18 6.82 -13.51
C GLN A 119 -0.57 8.11 -14.25
N ILE A 120 -1.56 8.85 -13.73
CA ILE A 120 -1.96 10.16 -14.27
C ILE A 120 -0.77 11.14 -14.21
N MET A 121 -0.07 11.18 -13.08
CA MET A 121 1.12 12.02 -12.90
C MET A 121 2.22 11.67 -13.89
N LYS A 122 2.46 10.38 -14.11
CA LYS A 122 3.43 9.91 -15.13
C LYS A 122 3.03 10.36 -16.53
N ALA A 123 1.74 10.33 -16.88
CA ALA A 123 1.24 10.80 -18.16
C ALA A 123 1.32 12.33 -18.29
N ALA A 124 1.19 13.09 -17.20
CA ALA A 124 1.26 14.55 -17.18
C ALA A 124 2.71 15.09 -17.18
N ALA A 125 3.68 14.32 -16.67
CA ALA A 125 5.06 14.77 -16.48
C ALA A 125 5.73 15.34 -17.74
N PRO A 126 5.50 14.86 -18.99
CA PRO A 126 6.10 15.42 -20.20
C PRO A 126 5.78 16.91 -20.41
N ALA A 127 4.69 17.45 -19.83
CA ALA A 127 4.38 18.88 -19.90
C ALA A 127 5.54 19.75 -19.39
N LEU A 128 6.29 19.28 -18.39
CA LEU A 128 7.45 19.98 -17.84
C LEU A 128 8.58 20.24 -18.88
N THR A 129 8.62 19.46 -19.95
CA THR A 129 9.57 19.68 -21.06
C THR A 129 8.98 20.53 -22.19
N HIS A 130 7.71 20.97 -22.05
CA HIS A 130 6.97 21.75 -23.04
C HIS A 130 6.55 23.13 -22.52
N GLY A 131 7.35 23.70 -21.63
CA GLY A 131 7.16 25.09 -21.15
C GLY A 131 6.25 25.23 -19.93
N TYR A 132 5.82 24.14 -19.30
CA TYR A 132 5.12 24.19 -18.01
C TYR A 132 6.12 24.17 -16.86
N SER A 133 5.89 25.01 -15.86
CA SER A 133 6.45 24.86 -14.50
C SER A 133 5.57 23.89 -13.69
N GLY A 134 6.16 23.18 -12.74
CA GLY A 134 5.44 22.22 -11.90
C GLY A 134 5.61 22.52 -10.42
N HIS A 135 4.54 22.34 -9.64
CA HIS A 135 4.56 22.41 -8.18
C HIS A 135 3.66 21.34 -7.57
N ILE A 136 4.14 20.71 -6.49
CA ILE A 136 3.36 19.74 -5.72
C ILE A 136 2.99 20.35 -4.38
N THR A 137 1.72 20.31 -4.01
CA THR A 137 1.24 20.64 -2.66
C THR A 137 0.67 19.40 -2.00
N GLU A 138 1.04 19.16 -0.73
CA GLU A 138 0.44 18.11 0.07
C GLU A 138 -0.11 18.64 1.38
N ILE A 139 -1.31 18.20 1.77
CA ILE A 139 -1.99 18.60 3.00
C ILE A 139 -2.33 17.37 3.80
N HIS A 140 -1.95 17.33 5.09
CA HIS A 140 -2.27 16.26 6.03
C HIS A 140 -2.64 16.81 7.40
N HIS A 141 -3.18 15.95 8.25
CA HIS A 141 -3.52 16.28 9.62
C HIS A 141 -2.32 16.77 10.44
N ILE A 142 -2.59 17.57 11.47
CA ILE A 142 -1.58 18.22 12.32
C ILE A 142 -0.64 17.25 13.05
N HIS A 143 -1.07 15.98 13.23
CA HIS A 143 -0.28 14.95 13.92
C HIS A 143 0.68 14.18 13.01
N LYS A 144 0.75 14.49 11.70
CA LYS A 144 1.67 13.84 10.78
C LYS A 144 3.08 14.40 10.97
N LYS A 145 4.03 13.53 11.30
CA LYS A 145 5.41 13.90 11.67
C LYS A 145 6.32 14.15 10.47
N ASP A 146 6.19 13.33 9.44
CA ASP A 146 7.00 13.44 8.22
C ASP A 146 6.47 14.56 7.30
N ALA A 147 7.37 15.38 6.78
CA ALA A 147 7.15 16.41 5.78
C ALA A 147 8.39 16.53 4.87
N PRO A 148 8.26 16.36 3.55
CA PRO A 148 7.07 15.96 2.82
C PRO A 148 6.59 14.54 3.13
N SER A 149 5.32 14.23 2.79
CA SER A 149 4.77 12.89 2.90
C SER A 149 5.45 11.93 1.92
N GLY A 150 5.51 10.63 2.26
CA GLY A 150 6.05 9.61 1.35
C GLY A 150 5.36 9.59 -0.02
N THR A 151 4.06 9.88 -0.08
CA THR A 151 3.32 10.01 -1.35
C THR A 151 3.80 11.21 -2.16
N ALA A 152 4.00 12.38 -1.54
CA ALA A 152 4.51 13.57 -2.24
C ALA A 152 5.93 13.34 -2.79
N ILE A 153 6.80 12.69 -2.01
CA ILE A 153 8.14 12.29 -2.48
C ILE A 153 8.04 11.34 -3.68
N ALA A 154 7.13 10.37 -3.63
CA ALA A 154 6.92 9.44 -4.76
C ALA A 154 6.43 10.17 -6.01
N LEU A 155 5.55 11.17 -5.88
CA LEU A 155 5.09 12.02 -6.99
C LEU A 155 6.25 12.82 -7.60
N GLN A 156 7.09 13.45 -6.77
CA GLN A 156 8.28 14.18 -7.22
C GLN A 156 9.25 13.26 -7.99
N LEU A 157 9.49 12.05 -7.47
CA LEU A 157 10.33 11.06 -8.14
C LEU A 157 9.76 10.61 -9.49
N ILE A 158 8.43 10.53 -9.62
CA ILE A 158 7.78 10.25 -10.91
C ILE A 158 8.07 11.37 -11.91
N MET A 159 7.93 12.65 -11.52
CA MET A 159 8.25 13.80 -12.37
C MET A 159 9.71 13.75 -12.81
N GLN A 160 10.64 13.58 -11.87
CA GLN A 160 12.06 13.53 -12.13
C GLN A 160 12.43 12.36 -13.08
N ARG A 161 11.90 11.15 -12.85
CA ARG A 161 12.22 9.98 -13.67
C ARG A 161 11.62 10.04 -15.06
N THR A 162 10.46 10.69 -15.22
CA THR A 162 9.74 10.72 -16.51
C THR A 162 10.16 11.93 -17.36
N ALA A 163 10.34 13.10 -16.77
CA ALA A 163 10.66 14.34 -17.48
C ALA A 163 12.07 14.87 -17.24
N GLY A 164 12.84 14.27 -16.32
CA GLY A 164 14.15 14.78 -15.92
C GLY A 164 14.10 16.06 -15.07
N VAL A 165 12.93 16.50 -14.64
CA VAL A 165 12.69 17.76 -13.94
C VAL A 165 12.34 17.47 -12.48
N ASN A 166 13.03 18.15 -11.57
CA ASN A 166 12.66 18.14 -10.16
C ASN A 166 11.64 19.25 -9.90
N VAL A 167 10.49 18.91 -9.32
CA VAL A 167 9.44 19.87 -8.94
C VAL A 167 9.47 20.10 -7.44
N ASP A 168 9.19 21.33 -7.00
CA ASP A 168 9.16 21.65 -5.58
C ASP A 168 7.92 21.09 -4.90
N ILE A 169 8.05 20.79 -3.60
CA ILE A 169 6.96 20.29 -2.75
C ILE A 169 6.71 21.30 -1.62
N SER A 170 5.46 21.74 -1.48
CA SER A 170 4.95 22.42 -0.29
C SER A 170 4.15 21.44 0.58
N SER A 171 4.42 21.46 1.88
CA SER A 171 3.75 20.59 2.86
C SER A 171 2.95 21.44 3.83
N GLU A 172 1.66 21.15 3.95
CA GLU A 172 0.74 21.82 4.86
C GLU A 172 0.19 20.84 5.90
N ARG A 173 -0.17 21.35 7.08
CA ARG A 173 -0.75 20.57 8.16
C ARG A 173 -2.02 21.26 8.63
N GLU A 174 -3.17 20.57 8.43
CA GLU A 174 -4.49 21.15 8.67
C GLU A 174 -5.44 20.12 9.30
N GLY A 175 -5.98 20.45 10.48
CA GLY A 175 -7.02 19.70 11.16
C GLY A 175 -6.78 18.18 11.16
N GLU A 176 -7.78 17.44 10.67
CA GLU A 176 -7.79 15.97 10.56
C GLU A 176 -7.71 15.48 9.10
N VAL A 177 -7.18 16.30 8.18
CA VAL A 177 -7.06 15.93 6.75
C VAL A 177 -6.28 14.63 6.60
N THR A 178 -6.90 13.64 5.98
CA THR A 178 -6.30 12.29 5.82
C THR A 178 -5.10 12.32 4.86
N GLY A 179 -5.19 13.14 3.82
CA GLY A 179 -4.12 13.37 2.84
C GLY A 179 -4.68 13.86 1.51
N THR A 180 -4.24 15.05 1.10
CA THR A 180 -4.53 15.63 -0.20
C THR A 180 -3.21 15.88 -0.91
N HIS A 181 -3.12 15.54 -2.19
CA HIS A 181 -1.94 15.76 -3.01
C HIS A 181 -2.37 16.41 -4.31
N THR A 182 -1.78 17.55 -4.62
CA THR A 182 -2.09 18.34 -5.83
C THR A 182 -0.80 18.56 -6.64
N LEU A 183 -0.83 18.26 -7.94
CA LEU A 183 0.13 18.75 -8.91
C LEU A 183 -0.50 19.92 -9.65
N GLU A 184 0.19 21.05 -9.67
CA GLU A 184 -0.09 22.17 -10.54
C GLU A 184 0.98 22.24 -11.63
N LEU A 185 0.54 22.29 -12.88
CA LEU A 185 1.38 22.53 -14.05
C LEU A 185 0.91 23.84 -14.66
N ASP A 186 1.78 24.86 -14.70
CA ASP A 186 1.45 26.21 -15.12
C ASP A 186 2.30 26.68 -16.31
N ALA A 187 1.65 27.24 -17.32
CA ALA A 187 2.27 27.82 -18.51
C ALA A 187 1.62 29.16 -18.86
N ALA A 188 2.19 29.88 -19.80
CA ALA A 188 1.69 31.20 -20.18
C ALA A 188 0.27 31.20 -20.76
N GLY A 189 -0.18 30.08 -21.34
CA GLY A 189 -1.47 29.96 -22.03
C GLY A 189 -2.55 29.26 -21.23
N ASP A 190 -2.18 28.35 -20.32
CA ASP A 190 -3.11 27.55 -19.55
C ASP A 190 -2.46 26.95 -18.28
N ARG A 191 -3.30 26.36 -17.44
CA ARG A 191 -2.88 25.66 -16.21
C ARG A 191 -3.64 24.35 -16.07
N ILE A 192 -2.92 23.31 -15.66
CA ILE A 192 -3.49 22.00 -15.33
C ILE A 192 -3.34 21.79 -13.82
N VAL A 193 -4.44 21.44 -13.15
CA VAL A 193 -4.45 21.08 -11.73
C VAL A 193 -4.97 19.66 -11.58
N LEU A 194 -4.16 18.79 -11.00
CA LEU A 194 -4.50 17.39 -10.74
C LEU A 194 -4.49 17.16 -9.23
N THR A 195 -5.60 16.77 -8.67
CA THR A 195 -5.74 16.56 -7.22
C THR A 195 -6.26 15.17 -6.91
N HIS A 196 -5.62 14.53 -5.94
CA HIS A 196 -6.12 13.34 -5.26
C HIS A 196 -6.35 13.67 -3.78
N GLU A 197 -7.56 13.38 -3.29
CA GLU A 197 -7.95 13.54 -1.90
C GLU A 197 -8.36 12.19 -1.31
N ALA A 198 -7.70 11.78 -0.23
CA ALA A 198 -8.09 10.62 0.56
C ALA A 198 -9.12 11.06 1.62
N LYS A 199 -10.40 10.72 1.44
CA LYS A 199 -11.48 11.07 2.38
C LYS A 199 -11.43 10.26 3.67
N SER A 200 -10.83 9.09 3.65
CA SER A 200 -10.65 8.23 4.82
C SER A 200 -9.55 7.20 4.60
N ARG A 201 -9.09 6.56 5.67
CA ARG A 201 -8.14 5.43 5.60
C ARG A 201 -8.74 4.15 5.01
N ARG A 202 -10.05 4.12 4.80
CA ARG A 202 -10.77 2.98 4.22
C ARG A 202 -10.23 2.59 2.84
N THR A 203 -9.78 3.56 2.04
CA THR A 203 -9.19 3.30 0.72
C THR A 203 -7.97 2.37 0.76
N PHE A 204 -7.16 2.43 1.83
CA PHE A 204 -6.02 1.51 2.01
C PHE A 204 -6.48 0.10 2.37
N ALA A 205 -7.51 0.00 3.20
CA ALA A 205 -8.09 -1.28 3.59
C ALA A 205 -8.76 -1.99 2.40
N GLU A 206 -9.50 -1.25 1.59
CA GLU A 206 -10.13 -1.78 0.36
C GLU A 206 -9.10 -2.34 -0.61
N GLY A 207 -8.02 -1.62 -0.87
CA GLY A 207 -6.95 -2.11 -1.75
C GLY A 207 -6.23 -3.33 -1.19
N ALA A 208 -6.00 -3.40 0.13
CA ALA A 208 -5.38 -4.57 0.76
C ALA A 208 -6.29 -5.82 0.66
N VAL A 209 -7.60 -5.66 0.84
CA VAL A 209 -8.56 -6.78 0.67
C VAL A 209 -8.65 -7.20 -0.80
N LEU A 210 -8.67 -6.25 -1.74
CA LEU A 210 -8.61 -6.56 -3.18
C LEU A 210 -7.33 -7.32 -3.54
N ALA A 211 -6.18 -6.93 -2.99
CA ALA A 211 -4.91 -7.66 -3.17
C ALA A 211 -4.99 -9.07 -2.59
N ALA A 212 -5.64 -9.25 -1.43
CA ALA A 212 -5.85 -10.56 -0.82
C ALA A 212 -6.75 -11.46 -1.68
N GLU A 213 -7.83 -10.93 -2.24
CA GLU A 213 -8.68 -11.66 -3.20
C GLU A 213 -7.92 -12.04 -4.48
N TRP A 214 -7.04 -11.14 -4.94
CA TRP A 214 -6.30 -11.33 -6.20
C TRP A 214 -5.20 -12.38 -6.08
N ILE A 215 -4.50 -12.46 -4.92
CA ILE A 215 -3.32 -13.32 -4.75
C ILE A 215 -3.65 -14.79 -4.55
N VAL A 216 -4.91 -15.12 -4.22
CA VAL A 216 -5.31 -16.51 -3.98
C VAL A 216 -5.02 -17.39 -5.20
N GLY A 217 -4.30 -18.48 -4.99
CA GLY A 217 -3.91 -19.42 -6.05
C GLY A 217 -2.79 -18.93 -6.97
N LYS A 218 -2.19 -17.77 -6.69
CA LYS A 218 -1.02 -17.26 -7.41
C LYS A 218 0.25 -17.43 -6.58
N THR A 219 1.36 -17.57 -7.27
CA THR A 219 2.71 -17.59 -6.71
C THR A 219 3.51 -16.42 -7.25
N GLY A 220 4.46 -15.90 -6.48
CA GLY A 220 5.34 -14.81 -6.89
C GLY A 220 5.31 -13.62 -5.94
N PHE A 221 6.18 -12.67 -6.21
CA PHE A 221 6.42 -11.48 -5.39
C PHE A 221 6.00 -10.23 -6.16
N TYR A 222 4.95 -9.55 -5.69
CA TYR A 222 4.29 -8.47 -6.41
C TYR A 222 4.27 -7.18 -5.61
N ASP A 223 4.59 -6.06 -6.28
CA ASP A 223 4.25 -4.73 -5.77
C ASP A 223 2.82 -4.38 -6.22
N PHE A 224 2.00 -3.87 -5.33
CA PHE A 224 0.60 -3.52 -5.59
C PHE A 224 0.45 -2.56 -6.78
N LYS A 225 1.39 -1.62 -6.95
CA LYS A 225 1.38 -0.67 -8.08
C LYS A 225 1.46 -1.36 -9.46
N ASP A 226 1.99 -2.59 -9.53
CA ASP A 226 2.14 -3.33 -10.78
C ASP A 226 0.92 -4.20 -11.10
N ILE A 227 0.07 -4.45 -10.08
CA ILE A 227 -1.10 -5.32 -10.19
C ILE A 227 -2.44 -4.61 -10.06
N PHE A 228 -2.50 -3.37 -9.52
CA PHE A 228 -3.76 -2.71 -9.19
C PHE A 228 -4.71 -2.56 -10.39
N GLY A 229 -4.21 -2.48 -11.62
CA GLY A 229 -5.00 -2.46 -12.83
C GLY A 229 -5.65 -3.80 -13.21
N GLN A 230 -5.37 -4.87 -12.46
CA GLN A 230 -5.92 -6.23 -12.65
C GLN A 230 -6.94 -6.61 -11.56
N LEU A 231 -7.21 -5.72 -10.58
CA LEU A 231 -8.02 -5.98 -9.41
C LEU A 231 -9.52 -5.79 -9.64
#